data_e4749fb8c10229914d4fd0a254c3c0f3
#
_entry.id   e4749fb8c10229914d4fd0a254c3c0f3
#
_cell.length_a   1.000
_cell.length_b   1.000
_cell.length_c   1.000
_cell.angle_alpha   90.00
_cell.angle_beta   90.00
_cell.angle_gamma   90.00
#
_symmetry.space_group_name_H-M   'P 1'
#
loop_
_entity.id
_entity.type
_entity.pdbx_description
1 polymer ?
#
loop_
_entity_poly.entity_id
_entity_poly.type
_entity_poly.pdbx_seq_one_letter_code
_entity_poly.pdbx_strand_id
1 'polypeptide(L)'
;RFQRESVIANLAAGLKAVVMDVESYAMQSAFDLIKKQFPSDGKDQNITLVDLGANVMNITVLRNDQTVYTREQAFGGNQLTQDIMRQYGMSHEEAEAAKRTGGLPETYDAEVLRPFMENAALEIQRAMQFFFTSTQYNSIEHILLIGGSAVIPGLDEVVSTRTQVNTVIANPFASMAVNPRIQLKRLVADAPS
;
A
#
# COMPACT_ATOMS: atom_id res chain seq x y z
N ARG A 1 12.98 5.55 -16.10
CA ARG A 1 12.11 6.46 -16.90
C ARG A 1 11.27 7.35 -15.97
N PHE A 2 10.58 6.78 -15.00
CA PHE A 2 9.79 7.49 -13.98
C PHE A 2 10.58 8.56 -13.20
N GLN A 3 11.80 8.26 -12.78
CA GLN A 3 12.64 9.19 -12.02
C GLN A 3 13.00 10.47 -12.79
N ARG A 4 13.22 10.37 -14.11
CA ARG A 4 13.46 11.55 -14.95
C ARG A 4 12.22 12.45 -15.08
N GLU A 5 11.05 11.85 -15.20
CA GLU A 5 9.78 12.59 -15.34
C GLU A 5 9.45 13.36 -14.06
N SER A 6 9.67 12.75 -12.87
CA SER A 6 9.51 13.43 -11.58
C SER A 6 10.47 14.62 -11.38
N VAL A 7 11.73 14.47 -11.79
CA VAL A 7 12.71 15.59 -11.73
C VAL A 7 12.29 16.73 -12.67
N ILE A 8 11.86 16.40 -13.89
CA ILE A 8 11.40 17.41 -14.87
C ILE A 8 10.16 18.14 -14.36
N ALA A 9 9.18 17.42 -13.78
CA ALA A 9 7.98 18.02 -13.20
C ALA A 9 8.30 18.98 -12.04
N ASN A 10 9.21 18.61 -11.16
CA ASN A 10 9.67 19.46 -10.05
C ASN A 10 10.38 20.74 -10.57
N LEU A 11 11.23 20.61 -11.57
CA LEU A 11 11.90 21.76 -12.21
C LEU A 11 10.90 22.69 -12.91
N ALA A 12 9.90 22.14 -13.61
CA ALA A 12 8.85 22.91 -14.24
C ALA A 12 7.96 23.66 -13.21
N ALA A 13 7.81 23.13 -12.01
CA ALA A 13 7.12 23.76 -10.89
C ALA A 13 7.98 24.82 -10.15
N GLY A 14 9.21 25.09 -10.62
CA GLY A 14 10.15 26.02 -9.97
C GLY A 14 10.83 25.47 -8.72
N LEU A 15 10.73 24.17 -8.46
CA LEU A 15 11.37 23.49 -7.34
C LEU A 15 12.75 22.99 -7.74
N LYS A 16 13.69 22.99 -6.80
CA LYS A 16 15.02 22.42 -6.98
C LYS A 16 15.02 20.97 -6.47
N ALA A 17 15.16 20.00 -7.35
CA ALA A 17 15.40 18.61 -6.95
C ALA A 17 16.81 18.51 -6.35
N VAL A 18 16.91 18.20 -5.06
CA VAL A 18 18.17 18.16 -4.30
C VAL A 18 18.64 16.73 -4.08
N VAL A 19 17.71 15.80 -3.88
CA VAL A 19 17.99 14.39 -3.63
C VAL A 19 17.05 13.55 -4.49
N MET A 20 17.58 12.49 -5.05
CA MET A 20 16.83 11.42 -5.71
C MET A 20 17.18 10.11 -5.01
N ASP A 21 16.18 9.43 -4.51
CA ASP A 21 16.35 8.17 -3.77
C ASP A 21 15.68 6.99 -4.50
N VAL A 22 15.98 5.79 -4.07
CA VAL A 22 15.32 4.57 -4.52
C VAL A 22 14.08 4.35 -3.64
N GLU A 23 12.95 4.09 -4.26
CA GLU A 23 11.64 3.96 -3.58
C GLU A 23 11.67 2.99 -2.39
N SER A 24 12.33 1.82 -2.55
CA SER A 24 12.48 0.84 -1.46
C SER A 24 13.28 1.40 -0.26
N TYR A 25 14.31 2.22 -0.50
CA TYR A 25 15.07 2.85 0.60
C TYR A 25 14.29 4.01 1.24
N ALA A 26 13.55 4.75 0.44
CA ALA A 26 12.65 5.79 0.96
C ALA A 26 11.56 5.18 1.85
N MET A 27 10.96 4.06 1.44
CA MET A 27 10.01 3.30 2.26
C MET A 27 10.63 2.77 3.56
N GLN A 28 11.83 2.20 3.47
CA GLN A 28 12.57 1.74 4.66
C GLN A 28 12.82 2.90 5.64
N SER A 29 13.19 4.08 5.14
CA SER A 29 13.39 5.27 5.96
C SER A 29 12.07 5.79 6.56
N ALA A 30 10.97 5.73 5.81
CA ALA A 30 9.64 6.10 6.30
C ALA A 30 9.12 5.13 7.37
N PHE A 31 9.55 3.86 7.33
CA PHE A 31 9.18 2.87 8.34
C PHE A 31 9.57 3.29 9.76
N ASP A 32 10.66 4.04 9.95
CA ASP A 32 11.06 4.59 11.25
C ASP A 32 9.97 5.44 11.92
N LEU A 33 9.12 6.10 11.14
CA LEU A 33 7.99 6.87 11.64
C LEU A 33 6.81 6.00 12.07
N ILE A 34 6.71 4.81 11.50
CA ILE A 34 5.56 3.92 11.62
C ILE A 34 5.82 2.80 12.61
N LYS A 35 7.07 2.36 12.78
CA LYS A 35 7.46 1.20 13.62
C LYS A 35 7.00 1.32 15.07
N LYS A 36 6.79 2.54 15.58
CA LYS A 36 6.22 2.79 16.91
C LYS A 36 4.78 2.28 17.08
N GLN A 37 4.10 1.93 16.01
CA GLN A 37 2.77 1.30 16.04
C GLN A 37 2.85 -0.20 16.40
N PHE A 38 4.05 -0.79 16.36
CA PHE A 38 4.26 -2.21 16.65
C PHE A 38 4.84 -2.42 18.06
N PRO A 39 4.56 -3.56 18.69
CA PRO A 39 5.18 -3.95 19.95
C PRO A 39 6.70 -3.93 19.85
N SER A 40 7.38 -3.33 20.84
CA SER A 40 8.85 -3.20 20.87
C SER A 40 9.47 -2.58 19.62
N ASP A 41 8.76 -1.64 18.97
CA ASP A 41 9.16 -0.98 17.71
C ASP A 41 9.51 -1.99 16.59
N GLY A 42 8.89 -3.18 16.61
CA GLY A 42 9.12 -4.24 15.64
C GLY A 42 10.47 -4.96 15.78
N LYS A 43 11.16 -4.81 16.91
CA LYS A 43 12.46 -5.44 17.15
C LYS A 43 12.34 -6.96 17.09
N ASP A 44 13.28 -7.59 16.36
CA ASP A 44 13.38 -9.03 16.14
C ASP A 44 12.15 -9.66 15.47
N GLN A 45 11.31 -8.85 14.83
CA GLN A 45 10.14 -9.26 14.07
C GLN A 45 10.39 -9.12 12.56
N ASN A 46 9.75 -9.98 11.77
CA ASN A 46 9.66 -9.83 10.32
C ASN A 46 8.39 -9.05 10.00
N ILE A 47 8.54 -7.82 9.54
CA ILE A 47 7.43 -6.93 9.19
C ILE A 47 7.39 -6.80 7.68
N THR A 48 6.24 -7.10 7.09
CA THR A 48 6.04 -7.00 5.65
C THR A 48 5.38 -5.68 5.32
N LEU A 49 6.06 -4.87 4.52
CA LEU A 49 5.49 -3.68 3.89
C LEU A 49 4.89 -4.09 2.55
N VAL A 50 3.63 -3.79 2.33
CA VAL A 50 2.91 -4.03 1.08
C VAL A 50 2.48 -2.69 0.51
N ASP A 51 3.22 -2.20 -0.48
CA ASP A 51 2.87 -1.01 -1.23
C ASP A 51 1.96 -1.39 -2.40
N LEU A 52 0.68 -1.04 -2.27
CA LEU A 52 -0.34 -1.32 -3.25
C LEU A 52 -0.57 -0.10 -4.15
N GLY A 53 0.28 0.03 -5.17
CA GLY A 53 0.24 1.11 -6.15
C GLY A 53 -0.86 0.95 -7.21
N ALA A 54 -0.77 1.77 -8.26
CA ALA A 54 -1.73 1.73 -9.36
C ALA A 54 -1.59 0.48 -10.25
N ASN A 55 -0.35 0.08 -10.59
CA ASN A 55 -0.06 -1.02 -11.52
C ASN A 55 0.73 -2.15 -10.87
N VAL A 56 1.43 -1.86 -9.80
CA VAL A 56 2.42 -2.75 -9.18
C VAL A 56 2.20 -2.77 -7.69
N MET A 57 2.31 -3.96 -7.11
CA MET A 57 2.38 -4.20 -5.68
C MET A 57 3.83 -4.54 -5.34
N ASN A 58 4.47 -3.73 -4.51
CA ASN A 58 5.79 -3.99 -3.98
C ASN A 58 5.68 -4.60 -2.57
N ILE A 59 6.30 -5.74 -2.36
CA ILE A 59 6.29 -6.45 -1.09
C ILE A 59 7.72 -6.50 -0.57
N THR A 60 7.95 -5.85 0.58
CA THR A 60 9.27 -5.77 1.22
C THR A 60 9.18 -6.30 2.64
N VAL A 61 10.00 -7.27 2.99
CA VAL A 61 10.11 -7.76 4.37
C VAL A 61 11.30 -7.11 5.04
N LEU A 62 11.03 -6.48 6.17
CA LEU A 62 12.04 -5.85 7.03
C LEU A 62 12.26 -6.69 8.29
N ARG A 63 13.50 -6.76 8.74
CA ARG A 63 13.89 -7.25 10.05
C ARG A 63 14.96 -6.35 10.65
N ASN A 64 14.71 -5.82 11.84
CA ASN A 64 15.60 -4.87 12.51
C ASN A 64 16.03 -3.72 11.58
N ASP A 65 15.05 -3.09 10.92
CA ASP A 65 15.22 -1.99 9.97
C ASP A 65 16.05 -2.35 8.72
N GLN A 66 16.30 -3.63 8.47
CA GLN A 66 17.02 -4.10 7.28
C GLN A 66 16.09 -4.87 6.34
N THR A 67 16.17 -4.57 5.06
CA THR A 67 15.45 -5.32 4.04
C THR A 67 16.05 -6.72 3.89
N VAL A 68 15.25 -7.75 4.17
CA VAL A 68 15.65 -9.16 4.05
C VAL A 68 15.04 -9.85 2.84
N TYR A 69 14.00 -9.26 2.25
CA TYR A 69 13.33 -9.77 1.05
C TYR A 69 12.57 -8.67 0.34
N THR A 70 12.55 -8.71 -0.99
CA THR A 70 11.70 -7.86 -1.83
C THR A 70 11.09 -8.66 -2.97
N ARG A 71 9.86 -8.32 -3.33
CA ARG A 71 9.17 -8.89 -4.49
C ARG A 71 8.24 -7.85 -5.10
N GLU A 72 8.24 -7.80 -6.43
CA GLU A 72 7.31 -7.01 -7.23
C GLU A 72 6.27 -7.93 -7.88
N GLN A 73 5.00 -7.52 -7.86
CA GLN A 73 3.89 -8.19 -8.50
C GLN A 73 3.15 -7.22 -9.41
N ALA A 74 2.81 -7.68 -10.62
CA ALA A 74 1.98 -6.92 -11.57
C ALA A 74 0.52 -6.93 -11.11
N PHE A 75 0.22 -6.26 -10.01
CA PHE A 75 -1.10 -6.13 -9.41
C PHE A 75 -1.24 -4.73 -8.81
N GLY A 76 -2.40 -4.07 -8.99
CA GLY A 76 -2.62 -2.73 -8.44
C GLY A 76 -4.02 -2.19 -8.71
N GLY A 77 -4.26 -0.95 -8.25
CA GLY A 77 -5.58 -0.30 -8.29
C GLY A 77 -6.18 -0.13 -9.68
N ASN A 78 -5.35 -0.13 -10.74
CA ASN A 78 -5.83 -0.08 -12.12
C ASN A 78 -6.56 -1.35 -12.54
N GLN A 79 -6.28 -2.49 -11.90
CA GLN A 79 -7.05 -3.72 -12.15
C GLN A 79 -8.48 -3.55 -11.66
N LEU A 80 -8.69 -2.95 -10.49
CA LEU A 80 -10.03 -2.61 -10.00
C LEU A 80 -10.77 -1.68 -10.97
N THR A 81 -10.09 -0.67 -11.51
CA THR A 81 -10.66 0.21 -12.54
C THR A 81 -11.10 -0.56 -13.79
N GLN A 82 -10.25 -1.47 -14.27
CA GLN A 82 -10.56 -2.31 -15.44
C GLN A 82 -11.74 -3.24 -15.17
N ASP A 83 -11.87 -3.80 -13.97
CA ASP A 83 -12.97 -4.66 -13.59
C ASP A 83 -14.29 -3.87 -13.53
N ILE A 84 -14.28 -2.63 -13.01
CA ILE A 84 -15.42 -1.71 -13.05
C ILE A 84 -15.84 -1.39 -14.50
N MET A 85 -14.86 -1.03 -15.33
CA MET A 85 -15.12 -0.75 -16.76
C MET A 85 -15.77 -1.94 -17.45
N ARG A 86 -15.28 -3.15 -17.21
CA ARG A 86 -15.78 -4.38 -17.81
C ARG A 86 -17.17 -4.74 -17.31
N GLN A 87 -17.42 -4.60 -16.02
CA GLN A 87 -18.68 -5.00 -15.39
C GLN A 87 -19.82 -4.04 -15.74
N TYR A 88 -19.52 -2.73 -15.79
CA TYR A 88 -20.56 -1.69 -15.91
C TYR A 88 -20.52 -0.91 -17.22
N GLY A 89 -19.61 -1.26 -18.15
CA GLY A 89 -19.50 -0.60 -19.46
C GLY A 89 -19.04 0.88 -19.37
N MET A 90 -18.35 1.25 -18.29
CA MET A 90 -17.87 2.60 -18.06
C MET A 90 -16.57 2.89 -18.81
N SER A 91 -16.35 4.15 -19.18
CA SER A 91 -15.03 4.61 -19.60
C SER A 91 -14.03 4.61 -18.42
N HIS A 92 -12.74 4.72 -18.72
CA HIS A 92 -11.71 4.79 -17.69
C HIS A 92 -11.91 5.98 -16.74
N GLU A 93 -12.25 7.14 -17.29
CA GLU A 93 -12.47 8.37 -16.51
C GLU A 93 -13.68 8.24 -15.58
N GLU A 94 -14.79 7.67 -16.08
CA GLU A 94 -16.00 7.40 -15.29
C GLU A 94 -15.71 6.40 -14.16
N ALA A 95 -15.01 5.31 -14.44
CA ALA A 95 -14.64 4.30 -13.45
C ALA A 95 -13.72 4.87 -12.36
N GLU A 96 -12.71 5.66 -12.74
CA GLU A 96 -11.82 6.35 -11.77
C GLU A 96 -12.58 7.36 -10.90
N ALA A 97 -13.50 8.13 -11.49
CA ALA A 97 -14.34 9.05 -10.75
C ALA A 97 -15.25 8.30 -9.77
N ALA A 98 -15.93 7.24 -10.22
CA ALA A 98 -16.83 6.44 -9.41
C ALA A 98 -16.14 5.75 -8.23
N LYS A 99 -14.90 5.29 -8.39
CA LYS A 99 -14.07 4.76 -7.29
C LYS A 99 -13.85 5.77 -6.16
N ARG A 100 -13.71 7.05 -6.49
CA ARG A 100 -13.41 8.11 -5.52
C ARG A 100 -14.65 8.73 -4.90
N THR A 101 -15.70 8.89 -5.69
CA THR A 101 -16.90 9.64 -5.27
C THR A 101 -18.07 8.73 -4.88
N GLY A 102 -17.97 7.44 -5.16
CA GLY A 102 -19.09 6.52 -5.08
C GLY A 102 -20.00 6.62 -6.30
N GLY A 103 -21.23 6.07 -6.19
CA GLY A 103 -22.20 6.06 -7.28
C GLY A 103 -22.14 4.79 -8.15
N LEU A 104 -21.37 3.79 -7.71
CA LEU A 104 -21.41 2.45 -8.29
C LEU A 104 -22.68 1.70 -7.83
N PRO A 105 -23.17 0.73 -8.63
CA PRO A 105 -24.34 -0.09 -8.27
C PRO A 105 -24.15 -0.81 -6.92
N GLU A 106 -25.26 -1.16 -6.27
CA GLU A 106 -25.23 -1.90 -4.99
C GLU A 106 -24.50 -3.25 -5.07
N THR A 107 -24.44 -3.84 -6.27
CA THR A 107 -23.72 -5.11 -6.51
C THR A 107 -22.20 -4.94 -6.55
N TYR A 108 -21.68 -3.71 -6.60
CA TYR A 108 -20.26 -3.42 -6.75
C TYR A 108 -19.40 -4.11 -5.69
N ASP A 109 -19.80 -4.04 -4.44
CA ASP A 109 -19.02 -4.63 -3.35
C ASP A 109 -18.88 -6.14 -3.50
N ALA A 110 -19.97 -6.82 -3.86
CA ALA A 110 -19.97 -8.28 -3.98
C ALA A 110 -19.33 -8.79 -5.27
N GLU A 111 -19.57 -8.09 -6.41
CA GLU A 111 -19.20 -8.58 -7.74
C GLU A 111 -17.81 -8.11 -8.19
N VAL A 112 -17.34 -6.98 -7.70
CA VAL A 112 -16.08 -6.36 -8.16
C VAL A 112 -15.09 -6.13 -7.02
N LEU A 113 -15.48 -5.42 -5.96
CA LEU A 113 -14.56 -4.99 -4.93
C LEU A 113 -14.03 -6.17 -4.10
N ARG A 114 -14.92 -7.05 -3.65
CA ARG A 114 -14.55 -8.20 -2.85
C ARG A 114 -13.63 -9.18 -3.60
N PRO A 115 -13.92 -9.59 -4.86
CA PRO A 115 -12.99 -10.38 -5.67
C PRO A 115 -11.62 -9.71 -5.84
N PHE A 116 -11.57 -8.39 -6.03
CA PHE A 116 -10.32 -7.64 -6.11
C PHE A 116 -9.52 -7.74 -4.82
N MET A 117 -10.16 -7.51 -3.66
CA MET A 117 -9.50 -7.62 -2.34
C MET A 117 -9.01 -9.04 -2.06
N GLU A 118 -9.79 -10.06 -2.42
CA GLU A 118 -9.40 -11.46 -2.26
C GLU A 118 -8.19 -11.82 -3.15
N ASN A 119 -8.13 -11.29 -4.38
CA ASN A 119 -6.98 -11.44 -5.26
C ASN A 119 -5.75 -10.73 -4.72
N ALA A 120 -5.88 -9.51 -4.19
CA ALA A 120 -4.79 -8.80 -3.53
C ALA A 120 -4.22 -9.63 -2.36
N ALA A 121 -5.08 -10.14 -1.49
CA ALA A 121 -4.69 -10.98 -0.35
C ALA A 121 -4.03 -12.29 -0.81
N LEU A 122 -4.49 -12.88 -1.92
CA LEU A 122 -3.87 -14.08 -2.50
C LEU A 122 -2.44 -13.80 -3.00
N GLU A 123 -2.22 -12.68 -3.68
CA GLU A 123 -0.87 -12.31 -4.15
C GLU A 123 0.08 -12.04 -2.99
N ILE A 124 -0.39 -11.39 -1.92
CA ILE A 124 0.38 -11.21 -0.69
C ILE A 124 0.72 -12.57 -0.06
N GLN A 125 -0.25 -13.47 0.08
CA GLN A 125 -0.02 -14.80 0.62
C GLN A 125 1.01 -15.59 -0.20
N ARG A 126 0.94 -15.53 -1.53
CA ARG A 126 1.93 -16.15 -2.42
C ARG A 126 3.34 -15.59 -2.20
N ALA A 127 3.47 -14.27 -2.07
CA ALA A 127 4.75 -13.64 -1.79
C ALA A 127 5.35 -14.08 -0.45
N MET A 128 4.51 -14.23 0.60
CA MET A 128 4.92 -14.78 1.90
C MET A 128 5.42 -16.22 1.77
N GLN A 129 4.74 -17.06 1.00
CA GLN A 129 5.18 -18.43 0.75
C GLN A 129 6.56 -18.48 0.08
N PHE A 130 6.80 -17.59 -0.90
CA PHE A 130 8.12 -17.47 -1.52
C PHE A 130 9.18 -16.96 -0.53
N PHE A 131 8.83 -16.01 0.34
CA PHE A 131 9.73 -15.56 1.40
C PHE A 131 10.14 -16.73 2.30
N PHE A 132 9.21 -17.54 2.80
CA PHE A 132 9.51 -18.69 3.66
C PHE A 132 10.34 -19.79 2.97
N THR A 133 10.18 -19.96 1.66
CA THR A 133 10.94 -20.97 0.90
C THR A 133 12.31 -20.49 0.44
N SER A 134 12.51 -19.19 0.32
CA SER A 134 13.76 -18.58 -0.19
C SER A 134 14.66 -18.02 0.89
N THR A 135 14.20 -17.96 2.13
CA THR A 135 14.97 -17.43 3.27
C THR A 135 15.01 -18.41 4.42
N GLN A 136 15.77 -18.11 5.46
CA GLN A 136 15.83 -18.90 6.70
C GLN A 136 14.68 -18.58 7.68
N TYR A 137 13.82 -17.63 7.36
CA TYR A 137 12.72 -17.19 8.23
C TYR A 137 11.46 -18.01 7.96
N ASN A 138 10.70 -18.27 9.02
CA ASN A 138 9.48 -19.09 8.98
C ASN A 138 8.24 -18.39 9.52
N SER A 139 8.37 -17.12 9.89
CA SER A 139 7.25 -16.30 10.38
C SER A 139 7.28 -14.89 9.79
N ILE A 140 6.11 -14.28 9.73
CA ILE A 140 5.88 -12.86 9.54
C ILE A 140 4.92 -12.44 10.65
N GLU A 141 5.32 -11.46 11.46
CA GLU A 141 4.56 -11.03 12.63
C GLU A 141 3.52 -9.97 12.30
N HIS A 142 3.82 -9.10 11.34
CA HIS A 142 2.93 -8.02 10.92
C HIS A 142 2.99 -7.75 9.42
N ILE A 143 1.84 -7.33 8.88
CA ILE A 143 1.73 -6.76 7.53
C ILE A 143 1.28 -5.32 7.66
N LEU A 144 1.97 -4.42 6.97
CA LEU A 144 1.67 -3.01 6.88
C LEU A 144 1.28 -2.67 5.43
N LEU A 145 0.02 -2.26 5.24
CA LEU A 145 -0.48 -1.82 3.93
C LEU A 145 -0.18 -0.34 3.73
N ILE A 146 0.41 0.00 2.60
CA ILE A 146 0.75 1.35 2.16
C ILE A 146 0.37 1.53 0.69
N GLY A 147 0.39 2.76 0.21
CA GLY A 147 0.03 3.09 -1.17
C GLY A 147 -1.44 3.46 -1.35
N GLY A 148 -1.75 4.02 -2.52
CA GLY A 148 -3.06 4.59 -2.80
C GLY A 148 -4.24 3.61 -2.76
N SER A 149 -4.01 2.32 -2.97
CA SER A 149 -5.05 1.29 -2.88
C SER A 149 -5.17 0.67 -1.48
N ALA A 150 -4.26 0.96 -0.56
CA ALA A 150 -4.31 0.47 0.83
C ALA A 150 -5.51 1.03 1.62
N VAL A 151 -6.05 2.18 1.19
CA VAL A 151 -7.20 2.86 1.82
C VAL A 151 -8.56 2.21 1.48
N ILE A 152 -8.60 1.17 0.66
CA ILE A 152 -9.84 0.44 0.35
C ILE A 152 -10.41 -0.13 1.65
N PRO A 153 -11.65 0.26 2.04
CA PRO A 153 -12.23 -0.20 3.29
C PRO A 153 -12.32 -1.73 3.38
N GLY A 154 -11.84 -2.31 4.48
CA GLY A 154 -11.89 -3.75 4.75
C GLY A 154 -10.78 -4.57 4.06
N LEU A 155 -9.88 -3.95 3.31
CA LEU A 155 -8.77 -4.66 2.68
C LEU A 155 -7.83 -5.29 3.73
N ASP A 156 -7.53 -4.58 4.79
CA ASP A 156 -6.72 -5.05 5.91
C ASP A 156 -7.34 -6.29 6.59
N GLU A 157 -8.66 -6.32 6.78
CA GLU A 157 -9.37 -7.47 7.33
C GLU A 157 -9.29 -8.69 6.40
N VAL A 158 -9.49 -8.49 5.09
CA VAL A 158 -9.39 -9.56 4.08
C VAL A 158 -7.98 -10.13 4.02
N VAL A 159 -6.96 -9.27 4.03
CA VAL A 159 -5.55 -9.70 4.05
C VAL A 159 -5.23 -10.43 5.34
N SER A 160 -5.63 -9.90 6.50
CA SER A 160 -5.40 -10.52 7.80
C SER A 160 -6.06 -11.90 7.90
N THR A 161 -7.30 -12.01 7.44
CA THR A 161 -8.04 -13.28 7.43
C THR A 161 -7.37 -14.32 6.53
N ARG A 162 -6.90 -13.89 5.34
CA ARG A 162 -6.28 -14.80 4.37
C ARG A 162 -4.90 -15.26 4.78
N THR A 163 -4.08 -14.34 5.30
CA THR A 163 -2.68 -14.61 5.64
C THR A 163 -2.49 -15.15 7.05
N GLN A 164 -3.50 -14.99 7.92
CA GLN A 164 -3.46 -15.26 9.35
C GLN A 164 -2.39 -14.40 10.07
N VAL A 165 -2.06 -13.24 9.52
CA VAL A 165 -1.10 -12.27 10.07
C VAL A 165 -1.82 -10.97 10.38
N ASN A 166 -1.49 -10.37 11.53
CA ASN A 166 -2.02 -9.06 11.89
C ASN A 166 -1.66 -8.02 10.83
N THR A 167 -2.67 -7.46 10.20
CA THR A 167 -2.52 -6.49 9.11
C THR A 167 -3.07 -5.14 9.53
N VAL A 168 -2.29 -4.09 9.32
CA VAL A 168 -2.67 -2.71 9.64
C VAL A 168 -2.38 -1.79 8.46
N ILE A 169 -3.14 -0.69 8.37
CA ILE A 169 -2.89 0.37 7.39
C ILE A 169 -1.87 1.34 7.98
N ALA A 170 -0.88 1.74 7.18
CA ALA A 170 0.15 2.69 7.59
C ALA A 170 -0.43 4.06 7.94
N ASN A 171 0.00 4.60 9.06
CA ASN A 171 -0.27 5.98 9.40
C ASN A 171 1.03 6.66 9.91
N PRO A 172 1.82 7.29 9.02
CA PRO A 172 3.06 7.93 9.38
C PRO A 172 2.86 9.14 10.32
N PHE A 173 1.64 9.67 10.40
CA PHE A 173 1.31 10.82 11.25
C PHE A 173 0.83 10.45 12.66
N ALA A 174 0.67 9.16 12.97
CA ALA A 174 0.12 8.71 14.26
C ALA A 174 0.92 9.21 15.48
N SER A 175 2.24 9.38 15.33
CA SER A 175 3.13 9.87 16.39
C SER A 175 3.55 11.34 16.22
N MET A 176 3.05 12.05 15.21
CA MET A 176 3.42 13.44 14.93
C MET A 176 2.49 14.43 15.64
N ALA A 177 3.06 15.52 16.13
CA ALA A 177 2.29 16.67 16.60
C ALA A 177 1.70 17.40 15.38
N VAL A 178 0.38 17.44 15.27
CA VAL A 178 -0.32 18.10 14.17
C VAL A 178 -0.67 19.53 14.57
N ASN A 179 -0.35 20.51 13.70
CA ASN A 179 -0.74 21.89 13.92
C ASN A 179 -2.29 21.98 13.95
N PRO A 180 -2.90 22.69 14.94
CA PRO A 180 -4.36 22.78 15.07
C PRO A 180 -5.07 23.40 13.85
N ARG A 181 -4.34 24.10 12.96
CA ARG A 181 -4.89 24.66 11.72
C ARG A 181 -5.05 23.62 10.60
N ILE A 182 -4.47 22.44 10.75
CA ILE A 182 -4.58 21.34 9.76
C ILE A 182 -5.86 20.57 10.03
N GLN A 183 -6.63 20.29 8.98
CA GLN A 183 -7.83 19.43 9.08
C GLN A 183 -7.40 17.98 9.29
N LEU A 184 -7.45 17.52 10.53
CA LEU A 184 -7.01 16.19 10.94
C LEU A 184 -7.70 15.06 10.14
N LYS A 185 -9.01 15.21 9.84
CA LYS A 185 -9.76 14.22 9.06
C LYS A 185 -9.16 13.96 7.68
N ARG A 186 -8.73 15.03 6.99
CA ARG A 186 -8.10 14.92 5.67
C ARG A 186 -6.71 14.30 5.76
N LEU A 187 -5.93 14.72 6.76
CA LEU A 187 -4.59 14.18 6.97
C LEU A 187 -4.62 12.66 7.23
N VAL A 188 -5.57 12.19 8.04
CA VAL A 188 -5.71 10.75 8.34
C VAL A 188 -6.19 9.96 7.12
N ALA A 189 -7.08 10.53 6.29
CA ALA A 189 -7.56 9.86 5.08
C ALA A 189 -6.45 9.70 4.02
N ASP A 190 -5.54 10.68 3.90
CA ASP A 190 -4.47 10.68 2.90
C ASP A 190 -3.18 10.02 3.42
N ALA A 191 -3.10 9.69 4.72
CA ALA A 191 -1.87 9.20 5.37
C ALA A 191 -1.28 7.89 4.80
N PRO A 192 -2.08 6.92 4.32
CA PRO A 192 -1.55 5.67 3.80
C PRO A 192 -1.07 5.73 2.35
N SER A 193 -1.38 6.80 1.61
CA SER A 193 -1.08 6.96 0.17
C SER A 193 0.31 7.66 -0.13
#